data_eadd28c943f16c929611a1390abd1ccf
#
_entry.id   eadd28c943f16c929611a1390abd1ccf
#
_cell.length_a   1.000
_cell.length_b   1.000
_cell.length_c   1.000
_cell.angle_alpha   90.00
_cell.angle_beta   90.00
_cell.angle_gamma   90.00
#
_symmetry.space_group_name_H-M   'P 1'
#
loop_
_entity.id
_entity.type
_entity.pdbx_description
1 polymer ?
#
loop_
_entity_poly.entity_id
_entity_poly.type
_entity_poly.pdbx_seq_one_letter_code
_entity_poly.pdbx_strand_id
1 'polypeptide(L)'
;MGVAVRTYYASPRHRDDYLESWLELWEGKPGKSALLPGYGWIFGMGDGTCNVGLGILNTSSAFGKTDYKDLLKRWLDNTPDDWAFRSENMIGPVRGAALPMGFNRQPHYERGLLLVGDAGGMINPFNGEGIAYAMESAEIAATAMAEAHGRGPGSPAAERALASYPIKLKAQLGGYYTLGRTFVKLIGHPQVMRVCTRYGLPRRTLMQFTLKLLANLTDAKDGDAMDKLINALSRIAPAA
;
A
#
# COMPACT_ATOMS: atom_id res chain seq x y z
N MET A 1 9.17 -3.11 -3.67
CA MET A 1 8.33 -4.31 -3.65
C MET A 1 8.11 -4.73 -2.21
N GLY A 2 6.94 -5.22 -1.86
CA GLY A 2 6.62 -5.81 -0.56
C GLY A 2 6.11 -7.24 -0.70
N VAL A 3 5.91 -7.90 0.44
CA VAL A 3 5.16 -9.14 0.56
C VAL A 3 4.12 -8.94 1.65
N ALA A 4 2.91 -9.40 1.41
CA ALA A 4 1.85 -9.43 2.39
C ALA A 4 1.29 -10.84 2.56
N VAL A 5 0.87 -11.16 3.78
CA VAL A 5 0.11 -12.36 4.10
C VAL A 5 -1.14 -11.99 4.88
N ARG A 6 -2.23 -12.71 4.64
CA ARG A 6 -3.51 -12.50 5.33
C ARG A 6 -4.31 -13.77 5.49
N THR A 7 -5.21 -13.75 6.45
CA THR A 7 -6.27 -14.75 6.63
C THR A 7 -7.48 -14.07 7.29
N TYR A 8 -8.50 -14.85 7.56
CA TYR A 8 -9.70 -14.42 8.28
C TYR A 8 -9.81 -15.15 9.61
N TYR A 9 -10.38 -14.47 10.60
CA TYR A 9 -10.69 -15.03 11.91
C TYR A 9 -12.13 -14.76 12.26
N ALA A 10 -12.83 -15.74 12.84
CA ALA A 10 -14.05 -15.46 13.59
C ALA A 10 -13.68 -14.63 14.82
N SER A 11 -14.26 -13.45 14.98
CA SER A 11 -13.86 -12.51 16.04
C SER A 11 -15.00 -11.61 16.46
N PRO A 12 -15.14 -11.30 17.77
CA PRO A 12 -16.09 -10.30 18.23
C PRO A 12 -15.82 -8.90 17.69
N ARG A 13 -14.59 -8.64 17.18
CA ARG A 13 -14.19 -7.37 16.57
C ARG A 13 -14.66 -7.20 15.12
N HIS A 14 -15.48 -8.10 14.61
CA HIS A 14 -15.97 -8.04 13.23
C HIS A 14 -16.80 -6.79 12.88
N ARG A 15 -17.30 -6.07 13.90
CA ARG A 15 -18.08 -4.82 13.75
C ARG A 15 -17.31 -3.58 14.17
N ASP A 16 -16.01 -3.66 14.35
CA ASP A 16 -15.21 -2.48 14.65
C ASP A 16 -15.36 -1.43 13.52
N ASP A 17 -15.62 -0.18 13.90
CA ASP A 17 -15.80 0.94 12.97
C ASP A 17 -14.49 1.48 12.39
N TYR A 18 -13.36 0.90 12.78
CA TYR A 18 -12.03 1.39 12.41
C TYR A 18 -11.25 0.36 11.60
N LEU A 19 -10.48 0.82 10.62
CA LEU A 19 -9.41 0.08 9.98
C LEU A 19 -8.15 0.23 10.83
N GLU A 20 -7.82 -0.81 11.60
CA GLU A 20 -6.71 -0.77 12.52
C GLU A 20 -5.40 -1.16 11.84
N SER A 21 -4.35 -0.36 12.06
CA SER A 21 -2.99 -0.63 11.56
C SER A 21 -1.98 -0.62 12.70
N TRP A 22 -1.20 -1.70 12.80
CA TRP A 22 -0.16 -1.91 13.80
C TRP A 22 1.21 -1.62 13.20
N LEU A 23 1.78 -0.48 13.54
CA LEU A 23 3.07 -0.03 12.99
C LEU A 23 4.28 -0.63 13.73
N GLU A 24 4.09 -1.23 14.90
CA GLU A 24 5.15 -1.90 15.66
C GLU A 24 5.14 -3.42 15.40
N LEU A 25 5.61 -3.81 14.23
CA LEU A 25 5.76 -5.23 13.88
C LEU A 25 7.15 -5.71 14.27
N TRP A 26 7.22 -6.60 15.26
CA TRP A 26 8.46 -7.14 15.80
C TRP A 26 8.78 -8.51 15.21
N GLU A 27 10.05 -8.74 14.88
CA GLU A 27 10.53 -10.05 14.40
C GLU A 27 10.32 -11.17 15.45
N GLY A 28 10.39 -10.82 16.73
CA GLY A 28 10.20 -11.72 17.86
C GLY A 28 9.48 -11.01 19.01
N LYS A 29 10.04 -11.09 20.22
CA LYS A 29 9.42 -10.43 21.40
C LYS A 29 9.46 -8.91 21.27
N PRO A 30 8.33 -8.22 21.52
CA PRO A 30 8.27 -6.77 21.51
C PRO A 30 9.34 -6.12 22.40
N GLY A 31 10.04 -5.11 21.86
CA GLY A 31 11.12 -4.40 22.55
C GLY A 31 12.43 -5.18 22.72
N LYS A 32 12.47 -6.49 22.43
CA LYS A 32 13.65 -7.36 22.57
C LYS A 32 14.16 -7.94 21.25
N SER A 33 13.51 -7.62 20.13
CA SER A 33 13.89 -8.06 18.79
C SER A 33 13.93 -6.88 17.81
N ALA A 34 14.23 -7.15 16.54
CA ALA A 34 14.22 -6.11 15.50
C ALA A 34 12.79 -5.65 15.18
N LEU A 35 12.61 -4.34 15.08
CA LEU A 35 11.41 -3.75 14.53
C LEU A 35 11.48 -3.84 13.00
N LEU A 36 10.45 -4.43 12.39
CA LEU A 36 10.39 -4.66 10.95
C LEU A 36 9.76 -3.47 10.21
N PRO A 37 10.24 -3.09 9.03
CA PRO A 37 9.64 -2.06 8.20
C PRO A 37 8.40 -2.63 7.49
N GLY A 38 7.28 -2.54 8.15
CA GLY A 38 6.00 -3.06 7.73
C GLY A 38 4.93 -2.72 8.75
N TYR A 39 3.76 -3.29 8.57
CA TYR A 39 2.68 -3.15 9.53
C TYR A 39 1.75 -4.36 9.48
N GLY A 40 1.05 -4.61 10.61
CA GLY A 40 -0.09 -5.50 10.66
C GLY A 40 -1.40 -4.75 10.52
N TRP A 41 -2.46 -5.42 10.12
CA TRP A 41 -3.81 -4.85 10.06
C TRP A 41 -4.87 -5.79 10.62
N ILE A 42 -5.92 -5.19 11.16
CA ILE A 42 -7.12 -5.86 11.65
C ILE A 42 -8.32 -5.06 11.12
N PHE A 43 -9.11 -5.67 10.24
CA PHE A 43 -10.27 -5.03 9.63
C PHE A 43 -11.52 -5.87 9.90
N GLY A 44 -12.49 -5.30 10.61
CA GLY A 44 -13.81 -5.90 10.79
C GLY A 44 -14.57 -5.96 9.46
N MET A 45 -15.13 -7.13 9.15
CA MET A 45 -15.84 -7.36 7.88
C MET A 45 -17.37 -7.23 8.01
N GLY A 46 -17.90 -7.11 9.23
CA GLY A 46 -19.32 -6.99 9.49
C GLY A 46 -20.09 -8.33 9.50
N ASP A 47 -19.51 -9.40 9.02
CA ASP A 47 -20.13 -10.73 8.78
C ASP A 47 -19.75 -11.80 9.83
N GLY A 48 -19.21 -11.39 10.97
CA GLY A 48 -18.67 -12.30 12.00
C GLY A 48 -17.17 -12.50 11.90
N THR A 49 -16.52 -11.97 10.86
CA THR A 49 -15.09 -12.20 10.60
C THR A 49 -14.28 -10.90 10.61
N CYS A 50 -12.97 -11.05 10.90
CA CYS A 50 -11.98 -10.00 10.69
C CYS A 50 -10.97 -10.46 9.64
N ASN A 51 -10.64 -9.58 8.69
CA ASN A 51 -9.49 -9.73 7.81
C ASN A 51 -8.24 -9.28 8.57
N VAL A 52 -7.33 -10.19 8.80
CA VAL A 52 -6.11 -9.94 9.57
C VAL A 52 -4.89 -10.31 8.75
N GLY A 53 -3.90 -9.46 8.73
CA GLY A 53 -2.70 -9.71 7.96
C GLY A 53 -1.54 -8.80 8.34
N LEU A 54 -0.42 -9.01 7.68
CA LEU A 54 0.76 -8.15 7.78
C LEU A 54 1.47 -8.03 6.44
N GLY A 55 2.18 -6.92 6.27
CA GLY A 55 3.03 -6.66 5.11
C GLY A 55 4.42 -6.19 5.53
N ILE A 56 5.44 -6.64 4.79
CA ILE A 56 6.84 -6.24 5.00
C ILE A 56 7.43 -5.76 3.67
N LEU A 57 8.20 -4.70 3.74
CA LEU A 57 8.92 -4.11 2.61
C LEU A 57 10.24 -4.84 2.35
N ASN A 58 10.62 -4.92 1.07
CA ASN A 58 11.90 -5.52 0.65
C ASN A 58 13.15 -4.71 1.04
N THR A 59 12.98 -3.57 1.67
CA THR A 59 14.06 -2.81 2.30
C THR A 59 14.50 -3.39 3.63
N SER A 60 13.74 -4.35 4.17
CA SER A 60 14.10 -5.08 5.40
C SER A 60 15.19 -6.12 5.13
N SER A 61 16.17 -6.22 6.03
CA SER A 61 17.16 -7.32 6.05
C SER A 61 16.51 -8.69 6.33
N ALA A 62 15.31 -8.70 6.91
CA ALA A 62 14.50 -9.89 7.17
C ALA A 62 13.69 -10.35 5.94
N PHE A 63 13.61 -9.53 4.88
CA PHE A 63 12.86 -9.86 3.67
C PHE A 63 13.38 -11.14 3.02
N GLY A 64 12.49 -12.09 2.75
CA GLY A 64 12.83 -13.40 2.17
C GLY A 64 13.50 -14.38 3.13
N LYS A 65 13.81 -13.97 4.37
CA LYS A 65 14.39 -14.83 5.42
C LYS A 65 13.40 -15.18 6.52
N THR A 66 12.28 -14.48 6.57
CA THR A 66 11.25 -14.64 7.60
C THR A 66 10.12 -15.52 7.07
N ASP A 67 9.67 -16.48 7.85
CA ASP A 67 8.39 -17.14 7.60
C ASP A 67 7.27 -16.17 7.99
N TYR A 68 6.61 -15.62 6.97
CA TYR A 68 5.54 -14.62 7.16
C TYR A 68 4.30 -15.20 7.82
N LYS A 69 4.03 -16.52 7.66
CA LYS A 69 2.89 -17.18 8.32
C LYS A 69 3.15 -17.32 9.81
N ASP A 70 4.37 -17.73 10.16
CA ASP A 70 4.80 -17.84 11.54
C ASP A 70 4.88 -16.45 12.20
N LEU A 71 5.34 -15.43 11.48
CA LEU A 71 5.34 -14.05 11.97
C LEU A 71 3.92 -13.55 12.25
N LEU A 72 2.96 -13.82 11.35
CA LEU A 72 1.55 -13.47 11.54
C LEU A 72 1.01 -14.14 12.82
N LYS A 73 1.26 -15.44 12.98
CA LYS A 73 0.84 -16.18 14.16
C LYS A 73 1.44 -15.58 15.44
N ARG A 74 2.76 -15.37 15.48
CA ARG A 74 3.44 -14.80 16.66
C ARG A 74 2.92 -13.41 17.02
N TRP A 75 2.64 -12.57 16.03
CA TRP A 75 2.05 -11.25 16.27
C TRP A 75 0.67 -11.38 16.90
N LEU A 76 -0.18 -12.24 16.36
CA LEU A 76 -1.55 -12.45 16.85
C LEU A 76 -1.59 -13.15 18.23
N ASP A 77 -0.66 -14.02 18.52
CA ASP A 77 -0.53 -14.67 19.84
C ASP A 77 -0.25 -13.63 20.96
N ASN A 78 0.24 -12.43 20.61
CA ASN A 78 0.41 -11.32 21.56
C ASN A 78 -0.80 -10.36 21.63
N THR A 79 -1.88 -10.61 20.88
CA THR A 79 -3.12 -9.84 21.02
C THR A 79 -3.96 -10.37 22.18
N PRO A 80 -4.85 -9.52 22.78
CA PRO A 80 -5.76 -9.97 23.84
C PRO A 80 -6.56 -11.22 23.47
N ASP A 81 -6.78 -12.11 24.41
CA ASP A 81 -7.47 -13.38 24.17
C ASP A 81 -8.93 -13.19 23.76
N ASP A 82 -9.59 -12.17 24.27
CA ASP A 82 -10.96 -11.80 23.95
C ASP A 82 -11.14 -11.30 22.50
N TRP A 83 -10.06 -10.98 21.79
CA TRP A 83 -10.13 -10.69 20.34
C TRP A 83 -10.25 -11.95 19.47
N ALA A 84 -10.02 -13.10 20.05
CA ALA A 84 -10.18 -14.42 19.43
C ALA A 84 -9.30 -14.68 18.18
N PHE A 85 -8.16 -13.99 18.03
CA PHE A 85 -7.21 -14.26 16.93
C PHE A 85 -6.30 -15.45 17.29
N ARG A 86 -6.90 -16.63 17.45
CA ARG A 86 -6.23 -17.89 17.78
C ARG A 86 -6.50 -18.93 16.71
N SER A 87 -5.66 -19.94 16.63
CA SER A 87 -5.68 -20.94 15.55
C SER A 87 -7.04 -21.62 15.37
N GLU A 88 -7.77 -21.86 16.44
CA GLU A 88 -9.11 -22.47 16.45
C GLU A 88 -10.18 -21.60 15.80
N ASN A 89 -9.98 -20.28 15.76
CA ASN A 89 -10.93 -19.34 15.18
C ASN A 89 -10.52 -18.90 13.75
N MET A 90 -9.42 -19.46 13.22
CA MET A 90 -8.94 -19.12 11.89
C MET A 90 -9.84 -19.72 10.81
N ILE A 91 -10.26 -18.88 9.85
CA ILE A 91 -11.11 -19.26 8.72
C ILE A 91 -10.29 -19.32 7.44
N GLY A 92 -10.04 -20.54 6.97
CA GLY A 92 -9.26 -20.80 5.77
C GLY A 92 -7.74 -20.60 5.93
N PRO A 93 -6.96 -20.86 4.89
CA PRO A 93 -5.51 -20.83 4.96
C PRO A 93 -4.95 -19.39 4.92
N VAL A 94 -3.79 -19.20 5.52
CA VAL A 94 -3.00 -17.97 5.31
C VAL A 94 -2.56 -17.91 3.85
N ARG A 95 -2.93 -16.83 3.16
CA ARG A 95 -2.56 -16.56 1.77
C ARG A 95 -1.57 -15.40 1.72
N GLY A 96 -0.62 -15.46 0.80
CA GLY A 96 0.36 -14.40 0.60
C GLY A 96 0.55 -14.05 -0.86
N ALA A 97 0.96 -12.80 -1.10
CA ALA A 97 1.29 -12.30 -2.43
C ALA A 97 2.45 -11.31 -2.37
N ALA A 98 3.18 -11.24 -3.47
CA ALA A 98 4.10 -10.12 -3.72
C ALA A 98 3.30 -8.86 -4.07
N LEU A 99 3.78 -7.71 -3.58
CA LEU A 99 3.19 -6.40 -3.82
C LEU A 99 4.09 -5.60 -4.78
N PRO A 100 3.76 -5.55 -6.08
CA PRO A 100 4.49 -4.76 -7.05
C PRO A 100 4.13 -3.27 -6.89
N MET A 101 5.08 -2.46 -6.40
CA MET A 101 4.86 -1.08 -5.95
C MET A 101 5.59 -0.05 -6.80
N GLY A 102 5.02 1.15 -6.87
CA GLY A 102 5.70 2.36 -7.32
C GLY A 102 6.21 2.30 -8.76
N PHE A 103 5.41 1.78 -9.68
CA PHE A 103 5.74 1.61 -11.10
C PHE A 103 6.95 0.70 -11.37
N ASN A 104 7.13 -0.35 -10.57
CA ASN A 104 8.24 -1.28 -10.75
C ASN A 104 8.07 -2.27 -11.92
N ARG A 105 6.98 -2.17 -12.69
CA ARG A 105 6.69 -2.96 -13.88
C ARG A 105 6.41 -2.04 -15.05
N GLN A 106 7.33 -1.97 -16.00
CA GLN A 106 7.25 -1.13 -17.19
C GLN A 106 7.74 -1.94 -18.42
N PRO A 107 7.31 -1.55 -19.64
CA PRO A 107 6.49 -0.40 -20.00
C PRO A 107 5.00 -0.61 -19.65
N HIS A 108 4.26 0.46 -19.34
CA HIS A 108 2.82 0.39 -19.05
C HIS A 108 1.96 0.26 -20.32
N TYR A 109 2.52 0.53 -21.47
CA TYR A 109 1.91 0.33 -22.78
C TYR A 109 2.93 -0.20 -23.79
N GLU A 110 2.55 -1.24 -24.51
CA GLU A 110 3.31 -1.74 -25.65
C GLU A 110 2.36 -2.46 -26.62
N ARG A 111 2.37 -2.04 -27.89
CA ARG A 111 1.70 -2.74 -29.02
C ARG A 111 0.26 -3.17 -28.73
N GLY A 112 -0.55 -2.26 -28.20
CA GLY A 112 -1.96 -2.52 -27.87
C GLY A 112 -2.21 -3.14 -26.49
N LEU A 113 -1.18 -3.51 -25.75
CA LEU A 113 -1.29 -4.00 -24.37
C LEU A 113 -1.12 -2.84 -23.38
N LEU A 114 -2.10 -2.62 -22.51
CA LEU A 114 -2.03 -1.68 -21.41
C LEU A 114 -1.96 -2.44 -20.08
N LEU A 115 -1.02 -2.08 -19.23
CA LEU A 115 -0.91 -2.64 -17.87
C LEU A 115 -1.61 -1.72 -16.87
N VAL A 116 -2.53 -2.27 -16.08
CA VAL A 116 -3.28 -1.56 -15.03
C VAL A 116 -3.09 -2.23 -13.67
N GLY A 117 -3.24 -1.47 -12.59
CA GLY A 117 -3.15 -2.00 -11.23
C GLY A 117 -1.85 -2.75 -10.96
N ASP A 118 -1.95 -3.90 -10.31
CA ASP A 118 -0.81 -4.73 -9.92
C ASP A 118 0.03 -5.21 -11.13
N ALA A 119 -0.60 -5.41 -12.28
CA ALA A 119 0.12 -5.78 -13.51
C ALA A 119 1.13 -4.71 -13.93
N GLY A 120 0.82 -3.43 -13.71
CA GLY A 120 1.71 -2.28 -13.95
C GLY A 120 2.57 -1.87 -12.75
N GLY A 121 2.51 -2.62 -11.65
CA GLY A 121 3.25 -2.27 -10.43
C GLY A 121 2.70 -1.03 -9.74
N MET A 122 1.37 -0.84 -9.76
CA MET A 122 0.70 0.39 -9.32
C MET A 122 0.22 0.35 -7.87
N ILE A 123 0.76 -0.54 -7.06
CA ILE A 123 0.49 -0.53 -5.62
C ILE A 123 1.17 0.69 -4.99
N ASN A 124 0.44 1.34 -4.07
CA ASN A 124 0.93 2.47 -3.30
C ASN A 124 2.22 2.10 -2.55
N PRO A 125 3.33 2.79 -2.82
CA PRO A 125 4.61 2.46 -2.19
C PRO A 125 4.67 2.78 -0.70
N PHE A 126 3.77 3.62 -0.18
CA PHE A 126 3.75 3.98 1.23
C PHE A 126 3.10 2.92 2.12
N ASN A 127 1.92 2.42 1.72
CA ASN A 127 1.08 1.58 2.58
C ASN A 127 0.70 0.21 1.96
N GLY A 128 1.05 -0.04 0.69
CA GLY A 128 0.72 -1.31 0.04
C GLY A 128 -0.74 -1.43 -0.42
N GLU A 129 -1.52 -0.35 -0.39
CA GLU A 129 -2.87 -0.31 -0.93
C GLU A 129 -2.81 -0.33 -2.46
N GLY A 130 -3.66 -1.12 -3.12
CA GLY A 130 -3.66 -1.29 -4.56
C GLY A 130 -5.02 -1.06 -5.22
N ILE A 131 -6.13 -1.11 -4.47
CA ILE A 131 -7.48 -1.10 -5.03
C ILE A 131 -7.80 0.22 -5.71
N ALA A 132 -7.58 1.36 -5.04
CA ALA A 132 -7.83 2.68 -5.60
C ALA A 132 -6.99 2.92 -6.85
N TYR A 133 -5.71 2.57 -6.81
CA TYR A 133 -4.78 2.76 -7.93
C TYR A 133 -5.10 1.84 -9.12
N ALA A 134 -5.62 0.63 -8.87
CA ALA A 134 -6.14 -0.23 -9.92
C ALA A 134 -7.35 0.42 -10.61
N MET A 135 -8.27 1.01 -9.86
CA MET A 135 -9.43 1.73 -10.38
C MET A 135 -9.02 2.99 -11.16
N GLU A 136 -8.16 3.84 -10.60
CA GLU A 136 -7.67 5.05 -11.26
C GLU A 136 -6.93 4.74 -12.56
N SER A 137 -6.02 3.77 -12.54
CA SER A 137 -5.29 3.37 -13.73
C SER A 137 -6.20 2.75 -14.82
N ALA A 138 -7.23 2.02 -14.40
CA ALA A 138 -8.22 1.47 -15.30
C ALA A 138 -9.06 2.57 -15.95
N GLU A 139 -9.44 3.63 -15.24
CA GLU A 139 -10.15 4.79 -15.78
C GLU A 139 -9.32 5.53 -16.84
N ILE A 140 -8.03 5.77 -16.55
CA ILE A 140 -7.10 6.40 -17.51
C ILE A 140 -6.94 5.51 -18.75
N ALA A 141 -6.80 4.18 -18.56
CA ALA A 141 -6.68 3.22 -19.65
C ALA A 141 -7.96 3.19 -20.52
N ALA A 142 -9.14 3.12 -19.89
CA ALA A 142 -10.44 3.12 -20.57
C ALA A 142 -10.63 4.39 -21.41
N THR A 143 -10.25 5.55 -20.88
CA THR A 143 -10.28 6.82 -21.61
C THR A 143 -9.38 6.77 -22.85
N ALA A 144 -8.15 6.27 -22.73
CA ALA A 144 -7.23 6.14 -23.86
C ALA A 144 -7.76 5.14 -24.91
N MET A 145 -8.38 4.04 -24.47
CA MET A 145 -9.01 3.05 -25.35
C MET A 145 -10.23 3.62 -26.09
N ALA A 146 -11.09 4.38 -25.42
CA ALA A 146 -12.24 5.03 -26.03
C ALA A 146 -11.80 6.06 -27.10
N GLU A 147 -10.79 6.88 -26.79
CA GLU A 147 -10.17 7.80 -27.75
C GLU A 147 -9.61 7.04 -28.98
N ALA A 148 -8.91 5.94 -28.76
CA ALA A 148 -8.34 5.13 -29.83
C ALA A 148 -9.44 4.52 -30.72
N HIS A 149 -10.50 4.01 -30.11
CA HIS A 149 -11.65 3.46 -30.85
C HIS A 149 -12.31 4.52 -31.74
N GLY A 150 -12.55 5.72 -31.21
CA GLY A 150 -13.14 6.84 -31.99
C GLY A 150 -12.25 7.34 -33.13
N ARG A 151 -10.93 7.04 -33.12
CA ARG A 151 -9.96 7.41 -34.18
C ARG A 151 -9.75 6.32 -35.22
N GLY A 152 -10.53 5.25 -35.17
CA GLY A 152 -10.45 4.08 -36.03
C GLY A 152 -9.41 3.08 -35.61
N PRO A 153 -9.82 1.90 -35.10
CA PRO A 153 -8.91 0.85 -34.64
C PRO A 153 -7.85 0.50 -35.69
N GLY A 154 -6.58 0.34 -35.21
CA GLY A 154 -5.45 0.04 -36.09
C GLY A 154 -4.86 1.25 -36.82
N SER A 155 -5.45 2.43 -36.70
CA SER A 155 -4.89 3.64 -37.35
C SER A 155 -3.69 4.19 -36.53
N PRO A 156 -2.76 4.95 -37.18
CA PRO A 156 -1.71 5.66 -36.47
C PRO A 156 -2.25 6.67 -35.43
N ALA A 157 -3.47 7.17 -35.62
CA ALA A 157 -4.11 8.07 -34.67
C ALA A 157 -4.60 7.32 -33.40
N ALA A 158 -5.15 6.11 -33.58
CA ALA A 158 -5.53 5.23 -32.49
C ALA A 158 -4.30 4.81 -31.68
N GLU A 159 -3.21 4.45 -32.36
CA GLU A 159 -1.94 4.08 -31.68
C GLU A 159 -1.40 5.23 -30.81
N ARG A 160 -1.41 6.48 -31.31
CA ARG A 160 -1.03 7.65 -30.52
C ARG A 160 -1.94 7.88 -29.31
N ALA A 161 -3.23 7.59 -29.43
CA ALA A 161 -4.15 7.69 -28.29
C ALA A 161 -3.81 6.67 -27.20
N LEU A 162 -3.54 5.41 -27.55
CA LEU A 162 -3.11 4.38 -26.60
C LEU A 162 -1.74 4.71 -25.98
N ALA A 163 -0.78 5.18 -26.76
CA ALA A 163 0.53 5.61 -26.29
C ALA A 163 0.48 6.82 -25.33
N SER A 164 -0.63 7.55 -25.26
CA SER A 164 -0.83 8.61 -24.26
C SER A 164 -1.06 8.09 -22.84
N TYR A 165 -1.47 6.82 -22.68
CA TYR A 165 -1.78 6.22 -21.39
C TYR A 165 -0.64 6.32 -20.36
N PRO A 166 0.59 5.84 -20.64
CA PRO A 166 1.69 5.95 -19.69
C PRO A 166 2.06 7.40 -19.35
N ILE A 167 1.86 8.34 -20.28
CA ILE A 167 2.13 9.76 -20.04
C ILE A 167 1.13 10.33 -19.04
N LYS A 168 -0.17 10.08 -19.24
CA LYS A 168 -1.25 10.50 -18.32
C LYS A 168 -1.08 9.86 -16.95
N LEU A 169 -0.79 8.55 -16.91
CA LEU A 169 -0.53 7.82 -15.68
C LEU A 169 0.64 8.39 -14.87
N LYS A 170 1.75 8.67 -15.55
CA LYS A 170 2.95 9.27 -14.94
C LYS A 170 2.68 10.69 -14.45
N ALA A 171 1.91 11.49 -15.19
CA ALA A 171 1.53 12.83 -14.77
C ALA A 171 0.68 12.82 -13.49
N GLN A 172 -0.22 11.84 -13.34
CA GLN A 172 -1.11 11.75 -12.19
C GLN A 172 -0.45 11.14 -10.96
N LEU A 173 0.27 10.04 -11.08
CA LEU A 173 0.77 9.24 -9.96
C LEU A 173 2.29 9.32 -9.77
N GLY A 174 3.05 9.71 -10.81
CA GLY A 174 4.51 9.56 -10.83
C GLY A 174 5.24 10.30 -9.72
N GLY A 175 4.84 11.54 -9.40
CA GLY A 175 5.46 12.34 -8.34
C GLY A 175 5.21 11.73 -6.95
N TYR A 176 3.97 11.34 -6.67
CA TYR A 176 3.59 10.68 -5.44
C TYR A 176 4.33 9.35 -5.25
N TYR A 177 4.46 8.55 -6.30
CA TYR A 177 5.18 7.26 -6.25
C TYR A 177 6.69 7.44 -6.04
N THR A 178 7.28 8.47 -6.60
CA THR A 178 8.70 8.78 -6.34
C THR A 178 8.91 9.21 -4.89
N LEU A 179 8.02 10.04 -4.35
CA LEU A 179 8.04 10.41 -2.95
C LEU A 179 7.93 9.16 -2.04
N GLY A 180 6.99 8.27 -2.34
CA GLY A 180 6.80 7.01 -1.62
C GLY A 180 8.01 6.09 -1.67
N ARG A 181 8.66 5.94 -2.82
CA ARG A 181 9.90 5.15 -2.93
C ARG A 181 11.03 5.71 -2.07
N THR A 182 11.13 7.03 -1.97
CA THR A 182 12.11 7.69 -1.10
C THR A 182 11.79 7.44 0.37
N PHE A 183 10.52 7.61 0.75
CA PHE A 183 10.03 7.34 2.10
C PHE A 183 10.31 5.89 2.53
N VAL A 184 10.01 4.90 1.68
CA VAL A 184 10.23 3.48 1.95
C VAL A 184 11.70 3.16 2.21
N LYS A 185 12.63 3.82 1.51
CA LYS A 185 14.07 3.68 1.79
C LYS A 185 14.42 4.20 3.18
N LEU A 186 13.85 5.32 3.61
CA LEU A 186 14.09 5.90 4.92
C LEU A 186 13.57 5.00 6.05
N ILE A 187 12.32 4.54 5.98
CA ILE A 187 11.73 3.68 7.00
C ILE A 187 12.31 2.27 7.01
N GLY A 188 12.99 1.87 5.94
CA GLY A 188 13.77 0.63 5.89
C GLY A 188 14.92 0.58 6.90
N HIS A 189 15.34 1.74 7.43
CA HIS A 189 16.35 1.82 8.48
C HIS A 189 15.72 1.65 9.87
N PRO A 190 16.09 0.61 10.66
CA PRO A 190 15.47 0.32 11.96
C PRO A 190 15.56 1.48 12.98
N GLN A 191 16.60 2.29 12.90
CA GLN A 191 16.77 3.46 13.78
C GLN A 191 15.74 4.55 13.43
N VAL A 192 15.49 4.81 12.13
CA VAL A 192 14.48 5.76 11.68
C VAL A 192 13.10 5.31 12.13
N MET A 193 12.77 4.04 11.91
CA MET A 193 11.50 3.46 12.38
C MET A 193 11.32 3.62 13.88
N ARG A 194 12.35 3.33 14.68
CA ARG A 194 12.29 3.47 16.15
C ARG A 194 12.04 4.92 16.58
N VAL A 195 12.67 5.89 15.93
CA VAL A 195 12.43 7.32 16.19
C VAL A 195 11.02 7.71 15.79
N CYS A 196 10.55 7.28 14.61
CA CYS A 196 9.21 7.58 14.13
C CYS A 196 8.12 6.99 15.03
N THR A 197 8.26 5.73 15.47
CA THR A 197 7.30 5.12 16.39
C THR A 197 7.34 5.76 17.77
N ARG A 198 8.52 5.94 18.37
CA ARG A 198 8.66 6.50 19.70
C ARG A 198 8.15 7.95 19.82
N TYR A 199 8.43 8.79 18.85
CA TYR A 199 8.12 10.23 18.91
C TYR A 199 6.95 10.62 18.00
N GLY A 200 6.65 9.86 16.96
CA GLY A 200 5.57 10.11 16.01
C GLY A 200 4.22 9.65 16.53
N LEU A 201 4.10 8.37 16.91
CA LEU A 201 2.83 7.76 17.33
C LEU A 201 2.09 8.55 18.43
N PRO A 202 2.75 9.08 19.49
CA PRO A 202 2.05 9.84 20.53
C PRO A 202 1.54 11.21 20.08
N ARG A 203 1.94 11.70 18.90
CA ARG A 203 1.58 13.06 18.43
C ARG A 203 0.49 13.02 17.37
N ARG A 204 -0.75 13.34 17.78
CA ARG A 204 -1.94 13.31 16.92
C ARG A 204 -1.75 14.07 15.60
N THR A 205 -1.23 15.28 15.63
CA THR A 205 -1.03 16.09 14.43
C THR A 205 -0.05 15.45 13.44
N LEU A 206 1.04 14.87 13.96
CA LEU A 206 2.03 14.17 13.13
C LEU A 206 1.44 12.89 12.55
N MET A 207 0.62 12.17 13.32
CA MET A 207 -0.07 10.98 12.82
C MET A 207 -1.13 11.31 11.79
N GLN A 208 -1.86 12.41 11.94
CA GLN A 208 -2.81 12.88 10.92
C GLN A 208 -2.08 13.21 9.60
N PHE A 209 -0.96 13.94 9.67
CA PHE A 209 -0.13 14.19 8.49
C PHE A 209 0.38 12.90 7.85
N THR A 210 0.89 11.99 8.66
CA THR A 210 1.39 10.69 8.21
C THR A 210 0.27 9.89 7.54
N LEU A 211 -0.91 9.83 8.13
CA LEU A 211 -2.06 9.12 7.56
C LEU A 211 -2.47 9.72 6.21
N LYS A 212 -2.60 11.05 6.13
CA LYS A 212 -2.91 11.73 4.86
C LYS A 212 -1.87 11.43 3.78
N LEU A 213 -0.57 11.45 4.14
CA LEU A 213 0.52 11.13 3.22
C LEU A 213 0.48 9.67 2.77
N LEU A 214 0.37 8.71 3.72
CA LEU A 214 0.42 7.29 3.42
C LEU A 214 -0.77 6.80 2.61
N ALA A 215 -1.97 7.35 2.88
CA ALA A 215 -3.21 6.96 2.23
C ALA A 215 -3.58 7.83 1.02
N ASN A 216 -2.72 8.81 0.66
CA ASN A 216 -2.99 9.78 -0.42
C ASN A 216 -4.33 10.53 -0.25
N LEU A 217 -4.69 10.82 1.00
CA LEU A 217 -5.92 11.50 1.36
C LEU A 217 -5.72 13.03 1.35
N THR A 218 -5.29 13.58 0.22
CA THR A 218 -5.07 15.02 0.06
C THR A 218 -6.10 15.64 -0.87
N ASP A 219 -6.63 16.81 -0.48
CA ASP A 219 -7.43 17.63 -1.36
C ASP A 219 -6.53 18.60 -2.15
N ALA A 220 -6.65 18.54 -3.48
CA ALA A 220 -5.88 19.40 -4.38
C ALA A 220 -6.46 20.82 -4.51
N LYS A 221 -7.75 21.02 -4.19
CA LYS A 221 -8.46 22.30 -4.41
C LYS A 221 -8.68 23.05 -3.10
N ASP A 222 -9.32 22.40 -2.12
CA ASP A 222 -9.77 23.02 -0.87
C ASP A 222 -9.01 22.50 0.36
N GLY A 223 -7.83 21.89 0.14
CA GLY A 223 -7.03 21.23 1.16
C GLY A 223 -6.44 22.18 2.22
N ASP A 224 -6.26 21.63 3.42
CA ASP A 224 -5.59 22.30 4.55
C ASP A 224 -4.07 22.48 4.31
N ALA A 225 -3.36 23.01 5.30
CA ALA A 225 -1.92 23.23 5.20
C ALA A 225 -1.12 21.93 5.01
N MET A 226 -1.60 20.79 5.54
CA MET A 226 -0.97 19.48 5.37
C MET A 226 -1.14 19.01 3.92
N ASP A 227 -2.34 19.17 3.34
CA ASP A 227 -2.63 18.82 1.95
C ASP A 227 -1.76 19.61 0.99
N LYS A 228 -1.65 20.92 1.22
CA LYS A 228 -0.77 21.81 0.42
C LYS A 228 0.69 21.37 0.49
N LEU A 229 1.18 20.99 1.67
CA LEU A 229 2.55 20.52 1.86
C LEU A 229 2.78 19.18 1.14
N ILE A 230 1.89 18.20 1.30
CA ILE A 230 2.02 16.89 0.66
C ILE A 230 1.97 17.03 -0.86
N ASN A 231 1.02 17.84 -1.38
CA ASN A 231 0.89 18.09 -2.81
C ASN A 231 2.13 18.82 -3.37
N ALA A 232 2.72 19.78 -2.63
CA ALA A 232 3.96 20.43 -3.02
C ALA A 232 5.13 19.46 -3.08
N LEU A 233 5.30 18.58 -2.07
CA LEU A 233 6.33 17.55 -2.04
C LEU A 233 6.19 16.58 -3.22
N SER A 234 4.97 16.16 -3.54
CA SER A 234 4.70 15.26 -4.67
C SER A 234 4.99 15.92 -6.04
N ARG A 235 4.80 17.25 -6.16
CA ARG A 235 5.11 18.00 -7.40
C ARG A 235 6.60 18.25 -7.60
N ILE A 236 7.35 18.44 -6.52
CA ILE A 236 8.82 18.65 -6.59
C ILE A 236 9.54 17.31 -6.85
N ALA A 237 8.96 16.18 -6.43
CA ALA A 237 9.53 14.88 -6.69
C ALA A 237 9.50 14.60 -8.22
N PRO A 238 10.63 14.17 -8.81
CA PRO A 238 10.65 13.82 -10.23
C PRO A 238 9.63 12.71 -10.51
N ALA A 239 8.84 12.85 -11.57
CA ALA A 239 7.84 11.85 -11.90
C ALA A 239 8.50 10.49 -12.24
N ALA A 240 7.96 9.40 -11.69
CA ALA A 240 8.48 8.03 -11.82
C ALA A 240 8.51 7.51 -13.26
#